data_d91487f607fb451616be16b322318020
#
_entry.id   d91487f607fb451616be16b322318020
#
_cell.length_a   1.000
_cell.length_b   1.000
_cell.length_c   1.000
_cell.angle_alpha   90.00
_cell.angle_beta   90.00
_cell.angle_gamma   90.00
#
_symmetry.space_group_name_H-M   'P 1'
#
loop_
_entity.id
_entity.type
_entity.pdbx_description
1 polymer ?
#
loop_
_entity_poly.entity_id
_entity_poly.type
_entity_poly.pdbx_seq_one_letter_code
_entity_poly.pdbx_strand_id
1 'polypeptide(L)' 'MNNLDIRMLVSENGLKYKDIAKELNISREWLSRLMKDDLTIDNKVRIMGAIERLTKGVESNDV' A
#
# COMPACT_ATOMS: atom_id res chain seq x y z
N MET A 1 -0.49 10.76 -14.27
CA MET A 1 -0.07 9.45 -13.84
C MET A 1 -0.40 9.24 -12.42
N ASN A 2 -1.34 8.38 -12.20
CA ASN A 2 -1.91 8.27 -10.87
C ASN A 2 -1.08 7.36 -10.00
N ASN A 3 -0.43 7.98 -9.02
CA ASN A 3 0.23 7.23 -7.95
C ASN A 3 1.30 6.25 -8.43
N LEU A 4 2.03 6.66 -9.46
CA LEU A 4 3.06 5.81 -10.04
C LEU A 4 4.10 5.40 -9.01
N ASP A 5 4.47 6.33 -8.13
CA ASP A 5 5.45 6.06 -7.09
C ASP A 5 4.98 4.94 -6.15
N ILE A 6 3.70 4.96 -5.78
CA ILE A 6 3.14 3.92 -4.93
C ILE A 6 3.05 2.60 -5.68
N ARG A 7 2.64 2.64 -6.94
CA ARG A 7 2.55 1.43 -7.75
C ARG A 7 3.91 0.76 -7.90
N MET A 8 4.95 1.57 -8.05
CA MET A 8 6.30 1.04 -8.15
C MET A 8 6.74 0.40 -6.84
N LEU A 9 6.43 1.03 -5.70
CA LEU A 9 6.77 0.46 -4.41
C LEU A 9 6.08 -0.87 -4.18
N VAL A 10 4.81 -0.97 -4.55
CA VAL A 10 4.06 -2.20 -4.42
C VAL A 10 4.70 -3.30 -5.26
N SER A 11 5.03 -2.98 -6.50
CA SER A 11 5.64 -3.93 -7.41
C SER A 11 7.03 -4.36 -6.96
N GLU A 12 7.85 -3.41 -6.53
CA GLU A 12 9.22 -3.70 -6.11
C GLU A 12 9.27 -4.59 -4.89
N ASN A 13 8.27 -4.48 -4.02
CA ASN A 13 8.23 -5.27 -2.80
C ASN A 13 7.41 -6.56 -2.95
N GLY A 14 6.94 -6.83 -4.16
CA GLY A 14 6.18 -8.04 -4.41
C GLY A 14 4.85 -8.08 -3.69
N LEU A 15 4.29 -6.92 -3.39
CA LEU A 15 3.03 -6.83 -2.68
C LEU A 15 1.85 -6.79 -3.65
N LYS A 16 0.67 -7.07 -3.12
CA LYS A 16 -0.57 -6.98 -3.87
C LYS A 16 -1.49 -6.01 -3.19
N TYR A 17 -2.39 -5.42 -3.95
CA TYR A 17 -3.34 -4.47 -3.39
C TYR A 17 -4.17 -5.09 -2.27
N LYS A 18 -4.50 -6.38 -2.39
CA LYS A 18 -5.27 -7.03 -1.34
C LYS A 18 -4.53 -7.06 -0.01
N ASP A 19 -3.20 -7.16 -0.06
CA ASP A 19 -2.40 -7.14 1.16
C ASP A 19 -2.44 -5.77 1.82
N ILE A 20 -2.36 -4.73 1.01
CA ILE A 20 -2.41 -3.37 1.51
C ILE A 20 -3.79 -3.05 2.06
N ALA A 21 -4.83 -3.47 1.34
CA ALA A 21 -6.20 -3.25 1.78
C ALA A 21 -6.46 -3.93 3.11
N LYS A 22 -5.94 -5.14 3.26
CA LYS A 22 -6.09 -5.88 4.51
C LYS A 22 -5.37 -5.15 5.65
N GLU A 23 -4.19 -4.65 5.39
CA GLU A 23 -3.42 -3.92 6.39
C GLU A 23 -4.14 -2.64 6.82
N LEU A 24 -4.82 -1.99 5.89
CA LEU A 24 -5.56 -0.76 6.16
C LEU A 24 -6.99 -1.02 6.63
N ASN A 25 -7.40 -2.29 6.65
CA ASN A 25 -8.74 -2.68 7.05
C ASN A 25 -9.82 -2.09 6.15
N ILE A 26 -9.57 -2.10 4.86
CA ILE A 26 -10.52 -1.65 3.84
C ILE A 26 -10.65 -2.73 2.78
N SER A 27 -11.66 -2.62 1.93
CA SER A 27 -11.84 -3.58 0.86
C SER A 27 -10.85 -3.30 -0.27
N ARG A 28 -10.53 -4.34 -1.02
CA ARG A 28 -9.66 -4.20 -2.19
C ARG A 28 -10.30 -3.27 -3.23
N GLU A 29 -11.60 -3.37 -3.39
CA GLU A 29 -12.32 -2.51 -4.33
C GLU A 29 -12.19 -1.04 -3.94
N TRP A 30 -12.28 -0.76 -2.65
CA TRP A 30 -12.12 0.60 -2.16
C TRP A 30 -10.73 1.13 -2.44
N LEU A 31 -9.72 0.30 -2.17
CA LEU A 31 -8.34 0.68 -2.44
C LEU A 31 -8.12 0.90 -3.94
N SER A 32 -8.66 0.02 -4.76
CA SER A 32 -8.55 0.15 -6.21
C SER A 32 -9.14 1.46 -6.69
N ARG A 33 -10.28 1.84 -6.10
CA ARG A 33 -10.93 3.10 -6.45
C ARG A 33 -10.08 4.30 -6.03
N LEU A 34 -9.47 4.23 -4.86
CA LEU A 34 -8.57 5.28 -4.41
C LEU A 34 -7.37 5.44 -5.33
N MET A 35 -6.88 4.34 -5.85
CA MET A 35 -5.69 4.35 -6.71
C MET A 35 -5.97 4.85 -8.12
N LYS A 36 -7.22 4.97 -8.51
CA LYS A 36 -7.56 5.48 -9.85
C LYS A 36 -7.32 6.98 -9.97
N ASP A 37 -7.54 7.69 -8.89
CA ASP A 37 -7.34 9.13 -8.85
C ASP A 37 -6.09 9.46 -8.04
N ASP A 38 -5.64 10.70 -8.16
CA ASP A 38 -4.52 11.14 -7.35
C ASP A 38 -4.90 11.07 -5.88
N LEU A 39 -4.05 10.44 -5.11
CA LEU A 39 -4.30 10.28 -3.69
C LEU A 39 -4.07 11.60 -2.95
N THR A 40 -4.90 11.83 -1.94
CA THR A 40 -4.63 12.92 -1.01
C THR A 40 -3.38 12.57 -0.22
N ILE A 41 -2.79 13.58 0.40
CA ILE A 41 -1.59 13.38 1.20
C ILE A 41 -1.88 12.39 2.32
N ASP A 42 -3.05 12.51 2.96
CA ASP A 42 -3.42 11.61 4.05
C ASP A 42 -3.50 10.16 3.58
N ASN A 43 -4.17 9.93 2.46
CA ASN A 43 -4.30 8.57 1.94
C ASN A 43 -2.97 8.02 1.47
N LYS A 44 -2.15 8.88 0.88
CA LYS A 44 -0.82 8.46 0.43
C LYS A 44 0.04 8.02 1.61
N VAL A 45 0.01 8.78 2.68
CA VAL A 45 0.77 8.44 3.89
C VAL A 45 0.29 7.12 4.48
N ARG A 46 -1.02 6.91 4.50
CA ARG A 46 -1.59 5.65 5.01
C ARG A 46 -1.13 4.46 4.19
N ILE A 47 -1.19 4.59 2.87
CA ILE A 47 -0.80 3.49 1.99
C ILE A 47 0.69 3.21 2.09
N MET A 48 1.50 4.25 2.09
CA MET A 48 2.95 4.08 2.24
C MET A 48 3.30 3.48 3.58
N GLY A 49 2.58 3.87 4.64
CA GLY A 49 2.76 3.28 5.95
C GLY A 49 2.41 1.81 5.97
N ALA A 50 1.34 1.43 5.27
CA ALA A 50 0.95 0.03 5.16
C ALA A 50 2.02 -0.78 4.43
N ILE A 51 2.54 -0.25 3.34
CA ILE A 51 3.61 -0.91 2.59
C ILE A 51 4.83 -1.12 3.49
N GLU A 52 5.18 -0.09 4.22
CA GLU A 52 6.33 -0.17 5.13
C GLU A 52 6.12 -1.21 6.20
N ARG A 53 4.94 -1.26 6.81
CA ARG A 53 4.65 -2.24 7.84
C ARG A 53 4.68 -3.66 7.28
N LEU A 54 4.17 -3.86 6.08
CA LEU A 54 4.17 -5.17 5.46
C LEU A 54 5.58 -5.65 5.15
N THR A 55 6.44 -4.76 4.70
CA THR A 55 7.83 -5.12 4.41
C THR A 55 8.63 -5.31 5.68
N LYS A 56 8.45 -4.44 6.66
CA LYS A 56 9.17 -4.57 7.93
C LYS A 56 8.68 -5.74 8.75
N GLY A 57 7.41 -6.09 8.62
CA GLY A 57 6.87 -7.23 9.34
C GLY A 57 7.59 -8.50 9.01
N VAL A 58 8.04 -8.63 7.78
CA VAL A 58 8.82 -9.80 7.37
C VAL A 58 10.19 -9.80 8.03
N GLU A 59 10.80 -8.65 8.15
CA GLU A 59 12.14 -8.52 8.73
C GLU A 59 12.11 -8.64 10.24
N SER A 60 11.09 -8.10 10.89
CA SER A 60 11.04 -8.08 12.34
C SER A 60 10.95 -9.48 12.93
N ASN A 61 10.54 -10.45 12.14
CA ASN A 61 10.47 -11.83 12.61
C ASN A 61 11.84 -12.44 12.87
N ASP A 62 12.86 -11.81 12.37
CA ASP A 62 14.22 -12.30 12.53
C ASP A 62 14.87 -11.86 13.83
N VAL A 63 14.23 -11.01 14.53
CA VAL A 63 14.81 -10.44 15.74
C VAL A 63 14.52 -11.25 17.00
#